data_e99f7850a1b9308b7c8b8136e1157610
#
_entry.id   e99f7850a1b9308b7c8b8136e1157610
#
_cell.length_a   1.000
_cell.length_b   1.000
_cell.length_c   1.000
_cell.angle_alpha   90.00
_cell.angle_beta   90.00
_cell.angle_gamma   90.00
#
_symmetry.space_group_name_H-M   'P 1'
#
loop_
_entity.id
_entity.type
_entity.pdbx_description
1 polymer ?
#
loop_
_entity_poly.entity_id
_entity_poly.type
_entity_poly.pdbx_seq_one_letter_code
_entity_poly.pdbx_strand_id
1 'polypeptide(L)'
;RQWSPSLARIDSAADAAAWLENRWDTPWQHEWVVEDEQGLRAGRVGLHRHWADGDVEVGYWVLPEHRGRKVATRAAIAAARYGHDVLGLPRIGLVHAVENPASCRVAESAGFALEGTARQEFEHADGRRYDYHHHARLAADPW
;
A
#
# COMPACT_ATOMS: atom_id res chain seq x y z
N ARG A 1 -11.60 3.97 -0.07
CA ARG A 1 -12.07 3.60 -1.42
C ARG A 1 -11.64 4.60 -2.49
N GLN A 2 -11.68 5.90 -2.20
CA GLN A 2 -11.41 6.96 -3.17
C GLN A 2 -10.02 6.84 -3.84
N TRP A 3 -9.04 6.31 -3.13
CA TRP A 3 -7.63 6.28 -3.56
C TRP A 3 -7.11 4.89 -3.95
N SER A 4 -7.97 3.86 -3.98
CA SER A 4 -7.58 2.50 -4.35
C SER A 4 -8.40 1.99 -5.54
N PRO A 5 -7.83 1.93 -6.74
CA PRO A 5 -8.52 1.43 -7.92
C PRO A 5 -9.05 0.01 -7.74
N SER A 6 -8.31 -0.83 -7.02
CA SER A 6 -8.69 -2.24 -6.79
C SER A 6 -9.89 -2.42 -5.86
N LEU A 7 -10.19 -1.43 -5.01
CA LEU A 7 -11.32 -1.47 -4.07
C LEU A 7 -12.60 -0.80 -4.62
N ALA A 8 -12.50 -0.10 -5.75
CA ALA A 8 -13.60 0.65 -6.33
C ALA A 8 -14.77 -0.23 -6.82
N ARG A 9 -14.52 -1.51 -7.05
CA ARG A 9 -15.49 -2.47 -7.58
C ARG A 9 -16.14 -3.39 -6.54
N ILE A 10 -15.86 -3.19 -5.25
CA ILE A 10 -16.41 -4.01 -4.17
C ILE A 10 -17.64 -3.30 -3.60
N ASP A 11 -18.79 -3.59 -4.15
CA ASP A 11 -20.05 -2.97 -3.78
C ASP A 11 -20.98 -3.91 -2.99
N SER A 12 -20.68 -5.22 -2.97
CA SER A 12 -21.43 -6.24 -2.26
C SER A 12 -20.53 -7.22 -1.49
N ALA A 13 -21.13 -8.00 -0.59
CA ALA A 13 -20.44 -9.10 0.09
C ALA A 13 -19.95 -10.19 -0.91
N ALA A 14 -20.70 -10.40 -1.99
CA ALA A 14 -20.32 -11.32 -3.06
C ALA A 14 -19.10 -10.83 -3.84
N ASP A 15 -19.03 -9.52 -4.15
CA ASP A 15 -17.86 -8.92 -4.79
C ASP A 15 -16.64 -9.01 -3.87
N ALA A 16 -16.82 -8.80 -2.56
CA ALA A 16 -15.76 -8.94 -1.57
C ALA A 16 -15.25 -10.38 -1.49
N ALA A 17 -16.13 -11.37 -1.50
CA ALA A 17 -15.77 -12.79 -1.51
C ALA A 17 -15.00 -13.17 -2.77
N ALA A 18 -15.53 -12.81 -3.95
CA ALA A 18 -14.87 -13.05 -5.23
C ALA A 18 -13.49 -12.36 -5.33
N TRP A 19 -13.36 -11.14 -4.80
CA TRP A 19 -12.10 -10.43 -4.73
C TRP A 19 -11.10 -11.12 -3.81
N LEU A 20 -11.55 -11.63 -2.67
CA LEU A 20 -10.72 -12.41 -1.75
C LEU A 20 -10.27 -13.72 -2.38
N GLU A 21 -11.18 -14.49 -3.00
CA GLU A 21 -10.86 -15.76 -3.66
C GLU A 21 -9.82 -15.60 -4.77
N ASN A 22 -9.98 -14.61 -5.63
CA ASN A 22 -9.02 -14.33 -6.72
C ASN A 22 -7.66 -13.81 -6.23
N ARG A 23 -7.58 -13.35 -5.00
CA ARG A 23 -6.36 -12.74 -4.45
C ARG A 23 -5.42 -13.74 -3.80
N TRP A 24 -5.96 -14.87 -3.33
CA TRP A 24 -5.17 -15.92 -2.67
C TRP A 24 -4.39 -16.81 -3.64
N ASP A 25 -4.70 -16.77 -4.94
CA ASP A 25 -4.04 -17.54 -5.98
C ASP A 25 -2.72 -16.94 -6.50
N THR A 26 -2.28 -15.80 -5.97
CA THR A 26 -0.99 -15.23 -6.34
C THR A 26 0.07 -15.58 -5.30
N PRO A 27 1.11 -16.36 -5.64
CA PRO A 27 2.09 -16.91 -4.69
C PRO A 27 3.02 -15.85 -4.04
N TRP A 28 2.73 -14.55 -4.23
CA TRP A 28 3.57 -13.44 -3.77
C TRP A 28 2.76 -12.29 -3.17
N GLN A 29 1.96 -12.58 -2.15
CA GLN A 29 1.31 -11.55 -1.35
C GLN A 29 1.51 -11.85 0.13
N HIS A 30 2.03 -10.89 0.85
CA HIS A 30 2.12 -10.92 2.30
C HIS A 30 1.17 -9.86 2.85
N GLU A 31 0.21 -10.27 3.66
CA GLU A 31 -0.84 -9.40 4.17
C GLU A 31 -0.92 -9.52 5.68
N TRP A 32 -1.02 -8.38 6.35
CA TRP A 32 -1.14 -8.33 7.81
C TRP A 32 -2.31 -7.43 8.22
N VAL A 33 -3.06 -7.89 9.20
CA VAL A 33 -3.97 -7.03 9.95
C VAL A 33 -3.13 -6.16 10.89
N VAL A 34 -3.44 -4.87 10.92
CA VAL A 34 -2.84 -3.92 11.88
C VAL A 34 -3.81 -3.77 13.03
N GLU A 35 -3.33 -4.03 14.23
CA GLU A 35 -4.09 -3.88 15.48
C GLU A 35 -3.58 -2.70 16.28
N ASP A 36 -4.45 -2.10 17.08
CA ASP A 36 -4.06 -1.08 18.06
C ASP A 36 -3.54 -1.72 19.37
N GLU A 37 -3.22 -0.89 20.36
CA GLU A 37 -2.69 -1.34 21.65
C GLU A 37 -3.67 -2.19 22.46
N GLN A 38 -4.97 -2.15 22.12
CA GLN A 38 -6.02 -2.96 22.73
C GLN A 38 -6.31 -4.25 21.96
N GLY A 39 -5.59 -4.51 20.84
CA GLY A 39 -5.82 -5.64 19.97
C GLY A 39 -7.03 -5.47 19.03
N LEU A 40 -7.53 -4.25 18.88
CA LEU A 40 -8.61 -3.95 17.95
C LEU A 40 -8.05 -3.65 16.55
N ARG A 41 -8.76 -4.06 15.52
CA ARG A 41 -8.36 -3.82 14.13
C ARG A 41 -8.29 -2.34 13.84
N ALA A 42 -7.12 -1.88 13.44
CA ALA A 42 -6.84 -0.49 13.07
C ALA A 42 -6.69 -0.31 11.55
N GLY A 43 -6.35 -1.38 10.83
CA GLY A 43 -6.14 -1.31 9.40
C GLY A 43 -5.52 -2.59 8.84
N ARG A 44 -4.88 -2.43 7.69
CA ARG A 44 -4.17 -3.49 6.97
C ARG A 44 -2.92 -2.93 6.31
N VAL A 45 -1.89 -3.76 6.19
CA VAL A 45 -0.71 -3.50 5.38
C VAL A 45 -0.33 -4.77 4.63
N GLY A 46 0.22 -4.64 3.43
CA GLY A 46 0.68 -5.78 2.66
C GLY A 46 1.82 -5.44 1.72
N LEU A 47 2.56 -6.47 1.31
CA LEU A 47 3.54 -6.43 0.24
C LEU A 47 2.95 -7.17 -0.96
N HIS A 48 2.88 -6.50 -2.09
CA HIS A 48 2.30 -7.02 -3.32
C HIS A 48 3.31 -6.97 -4.45
N ARG A 49 3.45 -8.05 -5.20
CA ARG A 49 4.27 -8.05 -6.39
C ARG A 49 3.48 -7.47 -7.57
N HIS A 50 4.06 -6.51 -8.25
CA HIS A 50 3.56 -6.04 -9.53
C HIS A 50 3.87 -7.07 -10.62
N TRP A 51 2.88 -7.42 -11.43
CA TRP A 51 3.03 -8.51 -12.42
C TRP A 51 3.92 -8.18 -13.62
N ALA A 52 4.04 -6.88 -13.96
CA ALA A 52 4.69 -6.46 -15.19
C ALA A 52 6.22 -6.48 -15.09
N ASP A 53 6.79 -6.13 -13.94
CA ASP A 53 8.22 -5.92 -13.72
C ASP A 53 8.78 -6.73 -12.55
N GLY A 54 7.91 -7.34 -11.75
CA GLY A 54 8.29 -8.12 -10.58
C GLY A 54 8.63 -7.29 -9.35
N ASP A 55 8.53 -5.97 -9.42
CA ASP A 55 8.72 -5.08 -8.27
C ASP A 55 7.65 -5.32 -7.20
N VAL A 56 8.06 -5.15 -5.95
CA VAL A 56 7.17 -5.30 -4.79
C VAL A 56 6.78 -3.93 -4.28
N GLU A 57 5.49 -3.73 -4.06
CA GLU A 57 4.95 -2.50 -3.49
C GLU A 57 4.31 -2.75 -2.12
N VAL A 58 4.45 -1.78 -1.23
CA VAL A 58 3.70 -1.75 0.02
C VAL A 58 2.36 -1.04 -0.20
N GLY A 59 1.28 -1.72 0.15
CA GLY A 59 -0.08 -1.16 0.18
C GLY A 59 -0.63 -1.17 1.60
N TYR A 60 -1.44 -0.19 1.95
CA TYR A 60 -2.07 -0.09 3.28
C TYR A 60 -3.38 0.70 3.24
N TRP A 61 -4.18 0.48 4.25
CA TRP A 61 -5.28 1.36 4.62
C TRP A 61 -5.49 1.34 6.13
N VAL A 62 -6.05 2.42 6.68
CA VAL A 62 -6.30 2.60 8.11
C VAL A 62 -7.74 3.03 8.30
N LEU A 63 -8.41 2.39 9.26
CA LEU A 63 -9.77 2.74 9.65
C LEU A 63 -9.85 4.21 10.08
N PRO A 64 -10.95 4.93 9.78
CA PRO A 64 -11.08 6.36 10.05
C PRO A 64 -10.74 6.76 11.48
N GLU A 65 -11.21 6.00 12.46
CA GLU A 65 -11.01 6.22 13.90
C GLU A 65 -9.56 6.07 14.38
N HIS A 66 -8.71 5.41 13.56
CA HIS A 66 -7.29 5.20 13.86
C HIS A 66 -6.35 6.12 13.05
N ARG A 67 -6.90 7.01 12.21
CA ARG A 67 -6.11 7.96 11.42
C ARG A 67 -5.49 9.04 12.31
N GLY A 68 -4.45 9.70 11.79
CA GLY A 68 -3.74 10.75 12.52
C GLY A 68 -2.81 10.26 13.64
N ARG A 69 -2.73 8.95 13.88
CA ARG A 69 -1.91 8.31 14.93
C ARG A 69 -0.64 7.64 14.40
N LYS A 70 -0.21 7.96 13.20
CA LYS A 70 0.95 7.34 12.52
C LYS A 70 0.84 5.82 12.31
N VAL A 71 -0.37 5.26 12.36
CA VAL A 71 -0.59 3.81 12.18
C VAL A 71 -0.08 3.35 10.82
N ALA A 72 -0.45 4.04 9.73
CA ALA A 72 0.01 3.72 8.39
C ALA A 72 1.53 3.79 8.25
N THR A 73 2.18 4.81 8.82
CA THR A 73 3.64 4.97 8.77
C THR A 73 4.34 3.81 9.48
N ARG A 74 3.91 3.47 10.71
CA ARG A 74 4.49 2.34 11.46
C ARG A 74 4.28 1.00 10.74
N ALA A 75 3.10 0.80 10.17
CA ALA A 75 2.77 -0.40 9.41
C ALA A 75 3.64 -0.52 8.13
N ALA A 76 3.79 0.57 7.38
CA ALA A 76 4.64 0.60 6.19
C ALA A 76 6.12 0.32 6.52
N ILE A 77 6.64 0.90 7.62
CA ILE A 77 8.01 0.61 8.12
C ILE A 77 8.14 -0.88 8.47
N ALA A 78 7.19 -1.44 9.21
CA ALA A 78 7.24 -2.84 9.63
C ALA A 78 7.20 -3.80 8.42
N ALA A 79 6.32 -3.54 7.46
CA ALA A 79 6.25 -4.31 6.23
C ALA A 79 7.54 -4.20 5.39
N ALA A 80 8.10 -2.99 5.26
CA ALA A 80 9.35 -2.78 4.53
C ALA A 80 10.54 -3.49 5.20
N ARG A 81 10.64 -3.44 6.53
CA ARG A 81 11.64 -4.21 7.27
C ARG A 81 11.52 -5.70 7.02
N TYR A 82 10.31 -6.23 7.15
CA TYR A 82 10.07 -7.64 6.84
C TYR A 82 10.47 -7.98 5.39
N GLY A 83 10.11 -7.14 4.43
CA GLY A 83 10.49 -7.31 3.03
C GLY A 83 12.01 -7.34 2.82
N HIS A 84 12.75 -6.42 3.42
CA HIS A 84 14.20 -6.38 3.30
C HIS A 84 14.90 -7.48 4.10
N ASP A 85 14.56 -7.62 5.39
CA ASP A 85 15.31 -8.44 6.34
C ASP A 85 14.96 -9.94 6.23
N VAL A 86 13.69 -10.27 5.91
CA VAL A 86 13.19 -11.65 5.87
C VAL A 86 13.06 -12.18 4.46
N LEU A 87 12.49 -11.36 3.55
CA LEU A 87 12.28 -11.77 2.16
C LEU A 87 13.47 -11.47 1.25
N GLY A 88 14.47 -10.70 1.73
CA GLY A 88 15.66 -10.34 0.97
C GLY A 88 15.37 -9.41 -0.22
N LEU A 89 14.27 -8.65 -0.16
CA LEU A 89 13.91 -7.75 -1.25
C LEU A 89 14.89 -6.56 -1.30
N PRO A 90 15.53 -6.30 -2.44
CA PRO A 90 16.47 -5.18 -2.55
C PRO A 90 15.77 -3.81 -2.61
N ARG A 91 14.49 -3.80 -3.05
CA ARG A 91 13.70 -2.60 -3.31
C ARG A 91 12.23 -2.87 -2.98
N ILE A 92 11.57 -1.87 -2.40
CA ILE A 92 10.13 -1.87 -2.15
C ILE A 92 9.57 -0.51 -2.59
N GLY A 93 8.54 -0.53 -3.44
CA GLY A 93 7.83 0.65 -3.91
C GLY A 93 6.70 1.06 -2.98
N LEU A 94 6.29 2.32 -3.09
CA LEU A 94 5.06 2.87 -2.53
C LEU A 94 4.49 3.88 -3.53
N VAL A 95 3.32 3.59 -4.05
CA VAL A 95 2.69 4.39 -5.10
C VAL A 95 1.37 4.96 -4.60
N HIS A 96 1.08 6.23 -4.88
CA HIS A 96 -0.16 6.86 -4.48
C HIS A 96 -0.56 7.99 -5.42
N ALA A 97 -1.86 8.29 -5.50
CA ALA A 97 -2.35 9.46 -6.24
C ALA A 97 -1.76 10.75 -5.65
N VAL A 98 -1.36 11.67 -6.52
CA VAL A 98 -0.80 12.98 -6.12
C VAL A 98 -1.76 13.75 -5.21
N GLU A 99 -3.07 13.61 -5.45
CA GLU A 99 -4.13 14.23 -4.65
C GLU A 99 -4.32 13.58 -3.26
N ASN A 100 -3.52 12.57 -2.91
CA ASN A 100 -3.54 11.94 -1.59
C ASN A 100 -2.34 12.39 -0.72
N PRO A 101 -2.37 13.59 -0.12
CA PRO A 101 -1.26 14.11 0.67
C PRO A 101 -1.00 13.29 1.95
N ALA A 102 -1.99 12.53 2.41
CA ALA A 102 -1.81 11.64 3.55
C ALA A 102 -0.83 10.51 3.23
N SER A 103 -0.96 9.89 2.05
CA SER A 103 -0.02 8.84 1.61
C SER A 103 1.36 9.42 1.28
N CYS A 104 1.45 10.65 0.77
CA CYS A 104 2.74 11.33 0.59
C CYS A 104 3.49 11.44 1.92
N ARG A 105 2.82 11.93 2.98
CA ARG A 105 3.42 12.01 4.33
C ARG A 105 3.81 10.64 4.91
N VAL A 106 3.04 9.60 4.61
CA VAL A 106 3.39 8.23 5.02
C VAL A 106 4.66 7.79 4.32
N ALA A 107 4.76 7.96 3.00
CA ALA A 107 5.93 7.59 2.21
C ALA A 107 7.19 8.28 2.74
N GLU A 108 7.17 9.61 2.87
CA GLU A 108 8.29 10.40 3.37
C GLU A 108 8.69 10.00 4.80
N SER A 109 7.71 9.87 5.71
CA SER A 109 7.97 9.52 7.11
C SER A 109 8.45 8.07 7.29
N ALA A 110 8.13 7.18 6.37
CA ALA A 110 8.61 5.80 6.35
C ALA A 110 9.93 5.63 5.57
N GLY A 111 10.52 6.73 5.08
CA GLY A 111 11.80 6.72 4.41
C GLY A 111 11.77 6.22 2.97
N PHE A 112 10.62 6.34 2.29
CA PHE A 112 10.51 6.06 0.87
C PHE A 112 10.80 7.34 0.07
N ALA A 113 11.91 7.36 -0.64
CA ALA A 113 12.30 8.49 -1.46
C ALA A 113 11.38 8.65 -2.67
N LEU A 114 10.98 9.90 -2.98
CA LEU A 114 10.24 10.19 -4.22
C LEU A 114 11.17 10.01 -5.43
N GLU A 115 10.75 9.21 -6.40
CA GLU A 115 11.50 8.95 -7.63
C GLU A 115 10.89 9.62 -8.86
N GLY A 116 9.60 9.91 -8.83
CA GLY A 116 8.96 10.57 -9.95
C GLY A 116 7.44 10.64 -9.85
N THR A 117 6.85 11.22 -10.90
CA THR A 117 5.40 11.34 -11.07
C THR A 117 5.00 10.76 -12.42
N ALA A 118 4.14 9.74 -12.40
CA ALA A 118 3.51 9.21 -13.60
C ALA A 118 2.21 9.96 -13.88
N ARG A 119 2.13 10.61 -15.05
CA ARG A 119 0.97 11.41 -15.41
C ARG A 119 -0.18 10.54 -15.87
N GLN A 120 -1.39 10.77 -15.33
CA GLN A 120 -2.62 10.08 -15.72
C GLN A 120 -2.50 8.53 -15.69
N GLU A 121 -1.80 8.00 -14.71
CA GLU A 121 -1.41 6.60 -14.67
C GLU A 121 -2.61 5.66 -14.49
N PHE A 122 -3.49 5.96 -13.54
CA PHE A 122 -4.66 5.12 -13.25
C PHE A 122 -5.98 5.88 -13.38
N GLU A 123 -6.98 5.17 -13.94
CA GLU A 123 -8.36 5.62 -13.93
C GLU A 123 -9.04 5.15 -12.64
N HIS A 124 -9.72 6.08 -11.97
CA HIS A 124 -10.50 5.80 -10.77
C HIS A 124 -11.98 5.54 -11.10
N ALA A 125 -12.75 5.16 -10.09
CA ALA A 125 -14.16 4.84 -10.23
C ALA A 125 -15.04 6.02 -10.69
N ASP A 126 -14.53 7.26 -10.58
CA ASP A 126 -15.19 8.46 -11.08
C ASP A 126 -14.97 8.70 -12.60
N GLY A 127 -14.24 7.79 -13.27
CA GLY A 127 -13.90 7.85 -14.68
C GLY A 127 -12.77 8.84 -15.00
N ARG A 128 -12.13 9.44 -13.99
CA ARG A 128 -11.01 10.36 -14.18
C ARG A 128 -9.69 9.60 -14.03
N ARG A 129 -8.69 10.03 -14.81
CA ARG A 129 -7.32 9.56 -14.67
C ARG A 129 -6.55 10.49 -13.73
N TYR A 130 -5.71 9.91 -12.89
CA TYR A 130 -4.96 10.61 -11.85
C TYR A 130 -3.47 10.45 -12.04
N ASP A 131 -2.72 11.49 -11.69
CA ASP A 131 -1.27 11.44 -11.59
C ASP A 131 -0.87 10.69 -10.32
N TYR A 132 0.23 9.94 -10.38
CA TYR A 132 0.71 9.14 -9.26
C TYR A 132 2.17 9.46 -8.92
N HIS A 133 2.44 9.61 -7.65
CA HIS A 133 3.79 9.63 -7.13
C HIS A 133 4.31 8.21 -6.94
N HIS A 134 5.52 7.97 -7.45
CA HIS A 134 6.27 6.76 -7.24
C HIS A 134 7.38 7.03 -6.23
N HIS A 135 7.31 6.34 -5.11
CA HIS A 135 8.34 6.35 -4.08
C HIS A 135 8.97 4.97 -3.98
N ALA A 136 10.21 4.90 -3.52
CA ALA A 136 10.86 3.63 -3.21
C ALA A 136 11.76 3.72 -2.00
N ARG A 137 11.95 2.55 -1.38
CA ARG A 137 12.96 2.33 -0.36
C ARG A 137 13.84 1.17 -0.76
N LEU A 138 15.15 1.34 -0.62
CA LEU A 138 16.15 0.31 -0.89
C LEU A 138 16.58 -0.35 0.43
N ALA A 139 17.00 -1.62 0.35
CA ALA A 139 17.54 -2.32 1.52
C ALA A 139 18.77 -1.64 2.13
N ALA A 140 19.54 -0.92 1.31
CA ALA A 140 20.72 -0.18 1.74
C ALA A 140 20.42 1.20 2.36
N ASP A 141 19.19 1.68 2.30
CA ASP A 141 18.82 2.98 2.86
C ASP A 141 18.83 2.92 4.40
N PRO A 142 19.29 3.97 5.10
CA PRO A 142 19.26 4.02 6.56
C PRO A 142 17.82 4.05 7.09
N TRP A 143 17.62 3.45 8.26
CA TRP A 143 16.33 3.50 8.98
C TRP A 143 16.23 4.73 9.86
#